data_225bc2ad9ec511c313fab655f1b30ea2
#
_entry.id   225bc2ad9ec511c313fab655f1b30ea2
#
_cell.length_a   1.000
_cell.length_b   1.000
_cell.length_c   1.000
_cell.angle_alpha   90.00
_cell.angle_beta   90.00
_cell.angle_gamma   90.00
#
_symmetry.space_group_name_H-M   'P 1'
#
loop_
_entity.id
_entity.type
_entity.pdbx_description
1 polymer ?
#
loop_
_entity_poly.entity_id
_entity_poly.type
_entity_poly.pdbx_seq_one_letter_code
_entity_poly.pdbx_strand_id
1 'polypeptide(L)'
;MEGARQVCAEAGIPLAGGHSIDTPEPIFGLSVNGLVAIDNLKQNNTAQEGDLLFLTKPIGVGILSTAQKRDVLKEAYLPLMLAQLGLLTKAGEALGKIKGVHAMTDVTGLGLLGSLFQWVEGRGLSVPLIYTKVAFWSAAKQS
;
A
#
# COMPACT_ATOMS: atom_id res chain seq x y z
N MET A 1 -11.06 17.91 -3.10
CA MET A 1 -12.31 17.13 -2.86
C MET A 1 -12.74 16.31 -4.07
N GLU A 2 -12.63 16.81 -5.31
CA GLU A 2 -13.10 16.09 -6.51
C GLU A 2 -12.39 14.75 -6.70
N GLY A 3 -11.06 14.69 -6.58
CA GLY A 3 -10.32 13.43 -6.67
C GLY A 3 -10.77 12.38 -5.64
N ALA A 4 -11.10 12.78 -4.41
CA ALA A 4 -11.64 11.89 -3.40
C ALA A 4 -13.01 11.33 -3.81
N ARG A 5 -13.90 12.18 -4.35
CA ARG A 5 -15.22 11.74 -4.84
C ARG A 5 -15.09 10.75 -5.98
N GLN A 6 -14.18 11.01 -6.92
CA GLN A 6 -13.91 10.13 -8.05
C GLN A 6 -13.42 8.75 -7.59
N VAL A 7 -12.43 8.71 -6.68
CA VAL A 7 -11.88 7.45 -6.17
C VAL A 7 -12.91 6.67 -5.34
N CYS A 8 -13.74 7.36 -4.53
CA CYS A 8 -14.82 6.71 -3.81
C CYS A 8 -15.87 6.13 -4.77
N ALA A 9 -16.23 6.86 -5.82
CA ALA A 9 -17.16 6.36 -6.85
C ALA A 9 -16.59 5.14 -7.60
N GLU A 10 -15.30 5.15 -7.94
CA GLU A 10 -14.61 4.01 -8.55
C GLU A 10 -14.55 2.81 -7.61
N ALA A 11 -14.37 3.04 -6.32
CA ALA A 11 -14.42 2.00 -5.30
C ALA A 11 -15.84 1.47 -5.04
N GLY A 12 -16.88 2.18 -5.49
CA GLY A 12 -18.28 1.84 -5.24
C GLY A 12 -18.73 2.15 -3.82
N ILE A 13 -18.08 3.11 -3.14
CA ILE A 13 -18.38 3.51 -1.76
C ILE A 13 -18.81 4.99 -1.69
N PRO A 14 -19.73 5.37 -0.79
CA PRO A 14 -20.11 6.76 -0.62
C PRO A 14 -19.06 7.55 0.15
N LEU A 15 -18.87 8.83 -0.23
CA LEU A 15 -18.22 9.80 0.62
C LEU A 15 -19.27 10.37 1.58
N ALA A 16 -19.31 9.82 2.80
CA ALA A 16 -20.43 10.02 3.72
C ALA A 16 -20.34 11.32 4.56
N GLY A 17 -19.16 11.91 4.67
CA GLY A 17 -18.98 13.12 5.45
C GLY A 17 -17.52 13.55 5.54
N GLY A 18 -17.24 14.53 6.37
CA GLY A 18 -15.91 15.03 6.61
C GLY A 18 -15.88 16.16 7.61
N HIS A 19 -14.68 16.56 8.00
CA HIS A 19 -14.41 17.66 8.89
C HIS A 19 -13.31 18.53 8.30
N SER A 20 -13.36 19.82 8.54
CA SER A 20 -12.30 20.76 8.16
C SER A 20 -11.61 21.28 9.41
N ILE A 21 -10.30 21.35 9.36
CA ILE A 21 -9.47 21.89 10.43
C ILE A 21 -8.64 23.06 9.91
N ASP A 22 -8.33 23.99 10.80
CA ASP A 22 -7.37 25.04 10.52
C ASP A 22 -5.96 24.55 10.81
N THR A 23 -5.05 24.68 9.84
CA THR A 23 -3.66 24.18 9.93
C THR A 23 -2.74 25.02 9.08
N PRO A 24 -1.47 25.23 9.52
CA PRO A 24 -0.49 25.99 8.76
C PRO A 24 -0.15 25.42 7.38
N GLU A 25 -0.27 24.09 7.22
CA GLU A 25 -0.02 23.38 5.96
C GLU A 25 -1.27 22.64 5.52
N PRO A 26 -1.55 22.54 4.20
CA PRO A 26 -2.68 21.77 3.70
C PRO A 26 -2.55 20.30 4.07
N ILE A 27 -3.55 19.77 4.76
CA ILE A 27 -3.67 18.36 5.10
C ILE A 27 -4.95 17.82 4.47
N PHE A 28 -4.86 16.67 3.83
CA PHE A 28 -6.01 15.96 3.32
C PHE A 28 -5.86 14.45 3.56
N GLY A 29 -6.92 13.81 4.04
CA GLY A 29 -6.95 12.37 4.24
C GLY A 29 -8.38 11.84 4.25
N LEU A 30 -8.52 10.54 4.09
CA LEU A 30 -9.80 9.84 4.19
C LEU A 30 -9.71 8.81 5.31
N SER A 31 -10.75 8.77 6.16
CA SER A 31 -10.97 7.65 7.07
C SER A 31 -11.90 6.67 6.38
N VAL A 32 -11.44 5.44 6.17
CA VAL A 32 -12.20 4.41 5.47
C VAL A 32 -12.59 3.32 6.46
N ASN A 33 -13.89 3.06 6.56
CA ASN A 33 -14.45 2.00 7.39
C ASN A 33 -15.10 0.94 6.50
N GLY A 34 -15.00 -0.32 6.89
CA GLY A 34 -15.60 -1.43 6.16
C GLY A 34 -16.00 -2.57 7.07
N LEU A 35 -16.72 -3.52 6.51
CA LEU A 35 -17.10 -4.77 7.17
C LEU A 35 -16.47 -5.93 6.43
N VAL A 36 -15.95 -6.89 7.18
CA VAL A 36 -15.39 -8.13 6.63
C VAL A 36 -15.94 -9.31 7.43
N ALA A 37 -16.31 -10.39 6.74
CA ALA A 37 -16.63 -11.65 7.42
C ALA A 37 -15.38 -12.17 8.15
N ILE A 38 -15.54 -12.70 9.35
CA ILE A 38 -14.41 -13.14 10.20
C ILE A 38 -13.55 -14.16 9.45
N ASP A 39 -14.15 -15.06 8.69
CA ASP A 39 -13.44 -16.07 7.90
C ASP A 39 -12.58 -15.48 6.77
N ASN A 40 -12.86 -14.25 6.35
CA ASN A 40 -12.13 -13.54 5.30
C ASN A 40 -11.13 -12.53 5.88
N LEU A 41 -11.12 -12.34 7.20
CA LEU A 41 -10.18 -11.44 7.86
C LEU A 41 -8.74 -11.98 7.72
N LYS A 42 -7.86 -11.16 7.18
CA LYS A 42 -6.42 -11.45 7.07
C LYS A 42 -5.65 -10.44 7.90
N GLN A 43 -4.97 -10.92 8.91
CA GLN A 43 -4.14 -10.10 9.78
C GLN A 43 -2.71 -10.04 9.24
N ASN A 44 -1.94 -9.08 9.68
CA ASN A 44 -0.54 -8.93 9.28
C ASN A 44 0.44 -9.80 10.10
N ASN A 45 -0.05 -10.57 11.06
CA ASN A 45 0.75 -11.41 11.94
C ASN A 45 0.34 -12.90 11.90
N THR A 46 -0.31 -13.35 10.85
CA THR A 46 -0.82 -14.72 10.71
C THR A 46 -0.11 -15.53 9.64
N ALA A 47 1.02 -15.05 9.11
CA ALA A 47 1.87 -15.76 8.16
C ALA A 47 2.37 -17.11 8.75
N GLN A 48 2.55 -18.11 7.89
CA GLN A 48 2.95 -19.46 8.26
C GLN A 48 4.25 -19.85 7.57
N GLU A 49 4.94 -20.83 8.13
CA GLU A 49 6.10 -21.41 7.49
C GLU A 49 5.71 -22.05 6.14
N GLY A 50 6.51 -21.78 5.11
CA GLY A 50 6.23 -22.25 3.75
C GLY A 50 5.36 -21.30 2.91
N ASP A 51 4.83 -20.20 3.48
CA ASP A 51 4.08 -19.22 2.72
C ASP A 51 4.96 -18.54 1.67
N LEU A 52 4.36 -18.26 0.51
CA LEU A 52 4.98 -17.46 -0.54
C LEU A 52 4.54 -16.00 -0.43
N LEU A 53 5.47 -15.09 -0.65
CA LEU A 53 5.23 -13.65 -0.60
C LEU A 53 4.86 -13.10 -1.99
N PHE A 54 3.77 -12.36 -2.06
CA PHE A 54 3.30 -11.72 -3.28
C PHE A 54 3.20 -10.20 -3.07
N LEU A 55 3.72 -9.44 -4.03
CA LEU A 55 3.49 -7.99 -4.14
C LEU A 55 2.47 -7.72 -5.25
N THR A 56 1.36 -7.09 -4.92
CA THR A 56 0.31 -6.75 -5.90
C THR A 56 0.60 -5.47 -6.68
N LYS A 57 1.55 -4.68 -6.22
CA LYS A 57 2.04 -3.46 -6.89
C LYS A 57 3.55 -3.34 -6.73
N PRO A 58 4.27 -2.77 -7.70
CA PRO A 58 5.70 -2.45 -7.53
C PRO A 58 5.89 -1.44 -6.39
N ILE A 59 7.01 -1.55 -5.68
CA ILE A 59 7.41 -0.61 -4.65
C ILE A 59 8.35 0.47 -5.19
N GLY A 60 8.53 1.56 -4.42
CA GLY A 60 9.41 2.66 -4.77
C GLY A 60 8.72 4.04 -4.82
N VAL A 61 7.40 4.10 -4.59
CA VAL A 61 6.65 5.37 -4.57
C VAL A 61 7.21 6.34 -3.53
N GLY A 62 7.63 5.85 -2.35
CA GLY A 62 8.24 6.69 -1.31
C GLY A 62 9.55 7.36 -1.76
N ILE A 63 10.34 6.71 -2.62
CA ILE A 63 11.54 7.30 -3.22
C ILE A 63 11.14 8.42 -4.17
N LEU A 64 10.20 8.15 -5.08
CA LEU A 64 9.73 9.12 -6.08
C LEU A 64 9.07 10.34 -5.43
N SER A 65 8.23 10.15 -4.41
CA SER A 65 7.58 11.26 -3.69
C SER A 65 8.58 12.10 -2.90
N THR A 66 9.61 11.48 -2.34
CA THR A 66 10.71 12.20 -1.68
C THR A 66 11.54 12.99 -2.69
N ALA A 67 11.83 12.42 -3.85
CA ALA A 67 12.52 13.11 -4.93
C ALA A 67 11.70 14.31 -5.44
N GLN A 68 10.37 14.17 -5.56
CA GLN A 68 9.48 15.27 -5.90
C GLN A 68 9.51 16.38 -4.85
N LYS A 69 9.40 16.03 -3.56
CA LYS A 69 9.47 17.01 -2.47
C LYS A 69 10.78 17.81 -2.45
N ARG A 70 11.85 17.23 -2.99
CA ARG A 70 13.19 17.84 -3.09
C ARG A 70 13.47 18.49 -4.44
N ASP A 71 12.49 18.57 -5.32
CA ASP A 71 12.63 19.11 -6.69
C ASP A 71 13.72 18.44 -7.54
N VAL A 72 14.00 17.14 -7.27
CA VAL A 72 14.97 16.34 -8.04
C VAL A 72 14.31 15.22 -8.85
N LEU A 73 12.98 15.10 -8.79
CA LEU A 73 12.25 14.12 -9.60
C LEU A 73 12.31 14.50 -11.08
N LYS A 74 12.78 13.58 -11.93
CA LYS A 74 12.70 13.78 -13.39
C LYS A 74 11.23 13.87 -13.81
N GLU A 75 10.89 14.87 -14.63
CA GLU A 75 9.51 15.13 -15.06
C GLU A 75 8.82 13.90 -15.68
N ALA A 76 9.56 13.09 -16.42
CA ALA A 76 9.05 11.86 -17.03
C ALA A 76 8.51 10.83 -16.01
N TYR A 77 8.88 10.92 -14.74
CA TYR A 77 8.46 9.97 -13.69
C TYR A 77 7.22 10.42 -12.92
N LEU A 78 6.85 11.70 -13.01
CA LEU A 78 5.67 12.22 -12.33
C LEU A 78 4.36 11.53 -12.73
N PRO A 79 4.06 11.33 -14.04
CA PRO A 79 2.85 10.62 -14.45
C PRO A 79 2.80 9.17 -13.93
N LEU A 80 3.95 8.49 -13.90
CA LEU A 80 4.05 7.11 -13.40
C LEU A 80 3.76 7.04 -11.90
N MET A 81 4.31 7.97 -11.13
CA MET A 81 4.06 8.07 -9.69
C MET A 81 2.58 8.34 -9.40
N LEU A 82 1.98 9.31 -10.10
CA LEU A 82 0.57 9.65 -9.92
C LEU A 82 -0.36 8.49 -10.30
N ALA A 83 -0.06 7.77 -11.39
CA ALA A 83 -0.84 6.59 -11.79
C ALA A 83 -0.80 5.49 -10.72
N GLN A 84 0.38 5.25 -10.12
CA GLN A 84 0.52 4.27 -9.05
C GLN A 84 -0.24 4.68 -7.78
N LEU A 85 -0.17 5.96 -7.40
CA LEU A 85 -0.89 6.49 -6.23
C LEU A 85 -2.40 6.44 -6.42
N GLY A 86 -2.89 6.69 -7.64
CA GLY A 86 -4.32 6.64 -7.96
C GLY A 86 -4.89 5.22 -8.11
N LEU A 87 -4.05 4.20 -8.24
CA LEU A 87 -4.51 2.83 -8.44
C LEU A 87 -5.09 2.24 -7.14
N LEU A 88 -6.37 1.90 -7.15
CA LEU A 88 -7.04 1.24 -6.02
C LEU A 88 -6.47 -0.15 -5.72
N THR A 89 -6.43 -0.50 -4.44
CA THR A 89 -5.95 -1.80 -3.94
C THR A 89 -7.08 -2.84 -3.84
N LYS A 90 -7.97 -2.91 -4.84
CA LYS A 90 -9.13 -3.84 -4.87
C LYS A 90 -8.73 -5.32 -4.76
N ALA A 91 -7.49 -5.67 -5.14
CA ALA A 91 -6.99 -7.05 -5.01
C ALA A 91 -7.12 -7.60 -3.58
N GLY A 92 -7.03 -6.74 -2.54
CA GLY A 92 -7.17 -7.15 -1.15
C GLY A 92 -8.49 -7.83 -0.84
N GLU A 93 -9.61 -7.36 -1.41
CA GLU A 93 -10.92 -7.99 -1.23
C GLU A 93 -10.97 -9.41 -1.81
N ALA A 94 -10.45 -9.59 -3.03
CA ALA A 94 -10.40 -10.90 -3.67
C ALA A 94 -9.47 -11.88 -2.93
N LEU A 95 -8.29 -11.40 -2.52
CA LEU A 95 -7.31 -12.17 -1.77
C LEU A 95 -7.84 -12.58 -0.39
N GLY A 96 -8.61 -11.74 0.28
CA GLY A 96 -9.24 -12.05 1.56
C GLY A 96 -10.14 -13.29 1.51
N LYS A 97 -10.79 -13.54 0.36
CA LYS A 97 -11.68 -14.70 0.15
C LYS A 97 -10.93 -16.01 -0.11
N ILE A 98 -9.63 -15.96 -0.35
CA ILE A 98 -8.81 -17.15 -0.62
C ILE A 98 -8.33 -17.76 0.69
N LYS A 99 -8.71 -19.02 0.96
CA LYS A 99 -8.33 -19.73 2.20
C LYS A 99 -6.81 -19.90 2.35
N GLY A 100 -6.08 -20.07 1.25
CA GLY A 100 -4.62 -20.22 1.25
C GLY A 100 -3.85 -18.90 1.43
N VAL A 101 -4.52 -17.76 1.56
CA VAL A 101 -3.90 -16.49 1.97
C VAL A 101 -3.97 -16.41 3.49
N HIS A 102 -2.84 -16.54 4.16
CA HIS A 102 -2.77 -16.58 5.63
C HIS A 102 -2.58 -15.20 6.26
N ALA A 103 -1.84 -14.31 5.62
CA ALA A 103 -1.58 -12.95 6.10
C ALA A 103 -1.65 -11.94 4.97
N MET A 104 -1.99 -10.70 5.30
CA MET A 104 -2.05 -9.61 4.33
C MET A 104 -1.79 -8.29 5.04
N THR A 105 -1.03 -7.41 4.38
CA THR A 105 -0.79 -6.02 4.82
C THR A 105 -0.57 -5.12 3.62
N ASP A 106 -0.62 -3.82 3.83
CA ASP A 106 -0.15 -2.82 2.88
C ASP A 106 1.31 -2.46 3.16
N VAL A 107 2.03 -2.01 2.14
CA VAL A 107 3.39 -1.51 2.27
C VAL A 107 3.35 0.02 2.23
N THR A 108 3.51 0.64 3.38
CA THR A 108 3.43 2.09 3.56
C THR A 108 4.71 2.67 4.18
N GLY A 109 4.61 3.49 5.22
CA GLY A 109 5.73 4.24 5.80
C GLY A 109 6.91 3.41 6.33
N LEU A 110 6.67 2.19 6.77
CA LEU A 110 7.74 1.28 7.23
C LEU A 110 8.50 0.60 6.07
N GLY A 111 8.00 0.73 4.86
CA GLY A 111 8.54 0.07 3.68
C GLY A 111 8.39 -1.45 3.73
N LEU A 112 8.92 -2.12 2.69
CA LEU A 112 8.79 -3.58 2.55
C LEU A 112 9.40 -4.34 3.73
N LEU A 113 10.60 -3.96 4.14
CA LEU A 113 11.30 -4.66 5.22
C LEU A 113 10.60 -4.51 6.57
N GLY A 114 10.10 -3.31 6.89
CA GLY A 114 9.36 -3.09 8.12
C GLY A 114 8.03 -3.86 8.15
N SER A 115 7.32 -3.91 7.02
CA SER A 115 6.10 -4.72 6.91
C SER A 115 6.37 -6.21 7.05
N LEU A 116 7.45 -6.72 6.44
CA LEU A 116 7.86 -8.12 6.59
C LEU A 116 8.30 -8.45 8.03
N PHE A 117 8.99 -7.51 8.69
CA PHE A 117 9.38 -7.69 10.08
C PHE A 117 8.16 -7.88 10.98
N GLN A 118 7.09 -7.10 10.80
CA GLN A 118 5.84 -7.27 11.54
C GLN A 118 5.20 -8.65 11.34
N TRP A 119 5.38 -9.28 10.18
CA TRP A 119 4.82 -10.60 9.91
C TRP A 119 5.53 -11.73 10.67
N VAL A 120 6.82 -11.56 10.93
CA VAL A 120 7.65 -12.61 11.55
C VAL A 120 7.98 -12.34 13.01
N GLU A 121 7.75 -11.11 13.49
CA GLU A 121 8.05 -10.70 14.85
C GLU A 121 7.32 -11.59 15.87
N GLY A 122 8.08 -12.15 16.82
CA GLY A 122 7.56 -13.01 17.89
C GLY A 122 7.09 -14.40 17.44
N ARG A 123 7.29 -14.79 16.17
CA ARG A 123 6.82 -16.08 15.62
C ARG A 123 7.92 -17.08 15.30
N GLY A 124 9.18 -16.70 15.45
CA GLY A 124 10.31 -17.58 15.09
C GLY A 124 10.44 -17.84 13.58
N LEU A 125 9.75 -17.07 12.75
CA LEU A 125 9.81 -17.15 11.29
C LEU A 125 10.93 -16.27 10.75
N SER A 126 11.46 -16.63 9.58
CA SER A 126 12.40 -15.82 8.81
C SER A 126 11.94 -15.71 7.37
N VAL A 127 12.15 -14.53 6.75
CA VAL A 127 11.82 -14.30 5.33
C VAL A 127 13.11 -14.03 4.57
N PRO A 128 13.58 -14.97 3.73
CA PRO A 128 14.69 -14.70 2.83
C PRO A 128 14.22 -13.74 1.72
N LEU A 129 14.79 -12.54 1.68
CA LEU A 129 14.48 -11.55 0.65
C LEU A 129 15.61 -11.48 -0.38
N ILE A 130 15.29 -11.83 -1.64
CA ILE A 130 16.22 -11.69 -2.75
C ILE A 130 15.96 -10.35 -3.43
N TYR A 131 16.76 -9.34 -3.12
CA TYR A 131 16.59 -7.96 -3.60
C TYR A 131 16.36 -7.85 -5.11
N THR A 132 17.12 -8.61 -5.92
CA THR A 132 17.01 -8.59 -7.37
C THR A 132 15.68 -9.12 -7.93
N LYS A 133 14.91 -9.85 -7.11
CA LYS A 133 13.60 -10.39 -7.47
C LYS A 133 12.43 -9.54 -6.96
N VAL A 134 12.70 -8.49 -6.19
CA VAL A 134 11.65 -7.57 -5.73
C VAL A 134 11.23 -6.67 -6.89
N ALA A 135 9.92 -6.55 -7.09
CA ALA A 135 9.34 -5.66 -8.10
C ALA A 135 9.44 -4.20 -7.66
N PHE A 136 10.43 -3.49 -8.19
CA PHE A 136 10.59 -2.04 -8.02
C PHE A 136 10.19 -1.32 -9.29
N TRP A 137 9.72 -0.09 -9.15
CA TRP A 137 9.69 0.84 -10.26
C TRP A 137 11.11 1.07 -10.79
N SER A 138 11.29 0.94 -12.11
CA SER A 138 12.59 1.20 -12.74
C SER A 138 13.11 2.61 -12.44
N ALA A 139 12.22 3.58 -12.37
CA ALA A 139 12.51 4.95 -11.98
C ALA A 139 13.12 5.07 -10.57
N ALA A 140 12.66 4.27 -9.62
CA ALA A 140 13.17 4.29 -8.25
C ALA A 140 14.57 3.66 -8.10
N LYS A 141 15.01 2.89 -9.10
CA LYS A 141 16.38 2.33 -9.12
C LYS A 141 17.42 3.31 -9.70
N GLN A 142 16.97 4.39 -10.34
CA GLN A 142 17.81 5.38 -11.02
C GLN A 142 17.84 6.72 -10.28
N SER A 143 17.12 6.84 -9.19
CA SER A 143 17.06 8.00 -8.28
C SER A 143 17.99 7.78 -7.09
#